data_d441aa56e76c6a4338baa8c0495513e8
#
_entry.id   d441aa56e76c6a4338baa8c0495513e8
#
_cell.length_a   1.000
_cell.length_b   1.000
_cell.length_c   1.000
_cell.angle_alpha   90.00
_cell.angle_beta   90.00
_cell.angle_gamma   90.00
#
_symmetry.space_group_name_H-M   'P 1'
#
loop_
_entity.id
_entity.type
_entity.pdbx_description
1 polymer ?
#
loop_
_entity_poly.entity_id
_entity_poly.type
_entity_poly.pdbx_seq_one_letter_code
_entity_poly.pdbx_strand_id
1 'polypeptide(L)'
;MQAGRSTLNIHSTAIVDPGARVAESAEVGPYSIIGADVEIGARTKLTAHVYMEGPLTVGEDNVFFPYCSVGAAPQDLKYRGERSATRIGNRNKIREFVTIHRGTEGGGMLTSLGDDNLLMAYVHVAHDVHIGDRAVLANATTLGGHVTIGDWAVIGASTGVHQFCRVGRHAIIGGYSVITRDVLPFSNTVTDREAKVFGENATGLKRRDFSAESIDSLHKAFRLLTRGGLNTTQAMERIIAEAPPSREVDELLDFIRTSERGFIK
;
A
#
# COMPACT_ATOMS: atom_id res chain seq x y z
N MET A 1 0.95 28.90 40.41
CA MET A 1 0.84 27.74 39.54
C MET A 1 1.19 28.19 38.13
N GLN A 2 2.42 27.90 37.66
CA GLN A 2 2.80 28.17 36.29
C GLN A 2 2.20 27.05 35.44
N ALA A 3 1.25 27.41 34.54
CA ALA A 3 0.79 26.54 33.50
C ALA A 3 1.99 26.16 32.65
N GLY A 4 2.37 24.86 32.64
CA GLY A 4 3.45 24.33 31.82
C GLY A 4 3.13 24.67 30.36
N ARG A 5 3.96 25.49 29.73
CA ARG A 5 4.00 25.59 28.27
C ARG A 5 4.41 24.24 27.76
N SER A 6 3.46 23.48 27.20
CA SER A 6 3.73 22.33 26.36
C SER A 6 4.59 22.83 25.20
N THR A 7 5.90 22.56 25.24
CA THR A 7 6.78 22.86 24.12
C THR A 7 6.57 21.76 23.09
N LEU A 8 5.95 22.09 21.95
CA LEU A 8 5.92 21.23 20.79
C LEU A 8 7.33 20.67 20.53
N ASN A 9 7.42 19.36 20.29
CA ASN A 9 8.70 18.65 20.09
C ASN A 9 9.22 18.89 18.66
N ILE A 10 9.38 20.17 18.31
CA ILE A 10 9.82 20.63 16.99
C ILE A 10 11.26 21.12 17.08
N HIS A 11 12.14 20.52 16.29
CA HIS A 11 13.55 20.94 16.22
C HIS A 11 13.67 22.37 15.68
N SER A 12 14.60 23.15 16.22
CA SER A 12 14.77 24.59 15.88
C SER A 12 15.10 24.88 14.41
N THR A 13 15.60 23.88 13.67
CA THR A 13 15.87 23.98 12.22
C THR A 13 14.74 23.48 11.35
N ALA A 14 13.65 22.97 11.93
CA ALA A 14 12.46 22.59 11.15
C ALA A 14 11.67 23.83 10.74
N ILE A 15 11.08 23.78 9.57
CA ILE A 15 10.20 24.81 9.03
C ILE A 15 8.77 24.27 9.07
N VAL A 16 7.92 24.84 9.89
CA VAL A 16 6.51 24.45 10.02
C VAL A 16 5.64 25.64 9.68
N ASP A 17 4.78 25.46 8.65
CA ASP A 17 3.84 26.50 8.25
C ASP A 17 2.83 26.78 9.37
N PRO A 18 2.44 28.03 9.63
CA PRO A 18 1.45 28.36 10.65
C PRO A 18 0.07 27.73 10.45
N GLY A 19 -0.26 27.31 9.22
CA GLY A 19 -1.49 26.57 8.91
C GLY A 19 -1.41 25.07 9.19
N ALA A 20 -0.25 24.53 9.52
CA ALA A 20 -0.09 23.12 9.88
C ALA A 20 -0.63 22.84 11.29
N ARG A 21 -1.21 21.68 11.49
CA ARG A 21 -1.68 21.17 12.79
C ARG A 21 -0.82 19.99 13.24
N VAL A 22 0.06 20.22 14.19
CA VAL A 22 0.96 19.19 14.73
C VAL A 22 0.53 18.88 16.16
N ALA A 23 0.23 17.61 16.45
CA ALA A 23 -0.13 17.19 17.80
C ALA A 23 1.02 17.43 18.79
N GLU A 24 0.70 17.80 20.03
CA GLU A 24 1.70 18.15 21.06
C GLU A 24 2.72 17.03 21.34
N SER A 25 2.30 15.77 21.19
CA SER A 25 3.16 14.60 21.39
C SER A 25 3.86 14.12 20.12
N ALA A 26 3.68 14.78 18.98
CA ALA A 26 4.42 14.48 17.78
C ALA A 26 5.85 15.07 17.83
N GLU A 27 6.79 14.42 17.16
CA GLU A 27 8.19 14.87 17.08
C GLU A 27 8.52 15.29 15.64
N VAL A 28 9.00 16.52 15.47
CA VAL A 28 9.47 17.03 14.16
C VAL A 28 10.98 17.27 14.24
N GLY A 29 11.72 16.37 13.61
CA GLY A 29 13.19 16.39 13.62
C GLY A 29 13.80 17.46 12.71
N PRO A 30 15.14 17.59 12.74
CA PRO A 30 15.87 18.68 12.11
C PRO A 30 15.65 18.72 10.58
N TYR A 31 15.63 19.95 10.06
CA TYR A 31 15.52 20.25 8.62
C TYR A 31 14.27 19.68 7.94
N SER A 32 13.25 19.30 8.70
CA SER A 32 11.96 18.92 8.14
C SER A 32 11.16 20.15 7.73
N ILE A 33 10.38 20.02 6.65
CA ILE A 33 9.53 21.09 6.12
C ILE A 33 8.10 20.59 6.11
N ILE A 34 7.21 21.26 6.83
CA ILE A 34 5.80 20.95 6.95
C ILE A 34 5.00 22.12 6.37
N GLY A 35 4.33 21.88 5.26
CA GLY A 35 3.52 22.89 4.56
C GLY A 35 2.18 23.16 5.23
N ALA A 36 1.45 24.14 4.69
CA ALA A 36 0.08 24.42 5.07
C ALA A 36 -0.83 23.21 4.82
N ASP A 37 -2.01 23.17 5.49
CA ASP A 37 -2.99 22.08 5.35
C ASP A 37 -2.43 20.67 5.65
N VAL A 38 -1.36 20.56 6.45
CA VAL A 38 -0.82 19.29 6.95
C VAL A 38 -1.28 19.07 8.39
N GLU A 39 -1.85 17.91 8.66
CA GLU A 39 -2.23 17.46 10.00
C GLU A 39 -1.37 16.26 10.41
N ILE A 40 -0.74 16.33 11.58
CA ILE A 40 0.11 15.25 12.12
C ILE A 40 -0.44 14.81 13.47
N GLY A 41 -0.85 13.54 13.55
CA GLY A 41 -1.40 12.92 14.74
C GLY A 41 -0.39 12.66 15.85
N ALA A 42 -0.91 12.27 17.00
CA ALA A 42 -0.15 12.06 18.22
C ALA A 42 0.98 11.01 18.07
N ARG A 43 2.12 11.23 18.76
CA ARG A 43 3.28 10.32 18.81
C ARG A 43 3.90 9.97 17.46
N THR A 44 3.44 10.62 16.39
CA THR A 44 4.06 10.49 15.06
C THR A 44 5.42 11.19 15.08
N LYS A 45 6.43 10.53 14.49
CA LYS A 45 7.82 10.98 14.51
C LYS A 45 8.35 11.20 13.10
N LEU A 46 8.80 12.39 12.82
CA LEU A 46 9.58 12.76 11.65
C LEU A 46 11.05 12.84 12.07
N THR A 47 11.91 11.95 11.55
CA THR A 47 13.27 11.84 12.09
C THR A 47 14.18 13.00 11.67
N ALA A 48 14.28 13.29 10.38
CA ALA A 48 15.00 14.44 9.84
C ALA A 48 14.73 14.63 8.36
N HIS A 49 14.84 15.85 7.81
CA HIS A 49 14.73 16.12 6.38
C HIS A 49 13.44 15.56 5.73
N VAL A 50 12.35 15.51 6.46
CA VAL A 50 11.06 15.04 5.93
C VAL A 50 10.33 16.22 5.32
N TYR A 51 9.85 16.06 4.08
CA TYR A 51 9.02 17.04 3.38
C TYR A 51 7.57 16.60 3.36
N MET A 52 6.67 17.44 3.86
CA MET A 52 5.22 17.22 3.84
C MET A 52 4.48 18.40 3.25
N GLU A 53 3.58 18.13 2.29
CA GLU A 53 2.77 19.14 1.61
C GLU A 53 1.29 18.75 1.66
N GLY A 54 0.44 19.70 2.06
CA GLY A 54 -1.01 19.48 2.19
C GLY A 54 -1.79 19.70 0.87
N PRO A 55 -3.05 19.28 0.86
CA PRO A 55 -3.84 18.65 1.94
C PRO A 55 -3.32 17.25 2.33
N LEU A 56 -2.86 17.10 3.55
CA LEU A 56 -2.32 15.83 4.06
C LEU A 56 -2.81 15.59 5.50
N THR A 57 -3.36 14.42 5.75
CA THR A 57 -3.69 13.97 7.11
C THR A 57 -2.85 12.73 7.45
N VAL A 58 -2.11 12.78 8.53
CA VAL A 58 -1.29 11.70 9.08
C VAL A 58 -1.85 11.32 10.45
N GLY A 59 -2.15 10.04 10.66
CA GLY A 59 -2.61 9.51 11.93
C GLY A 59 -1.53 9.46 13.01
N GLU A 60 -1.69 8.58 13.96
CA GLU A 60 -0.86 8.45 15.17
C GLU A 60 0.23 7.40 15.03
N ASP A 61 1.28 7.50 15.85
CA ASP A 61 2.35 6.50 16.01
C ASP A 61 3.11 6.16 14.70
N ASN A 62 3.07 7.03 13.69
CA ASN A 62 3.82 6.84 12.46
C ASN A 62 5.29 7.22 12.64
N VAL A 63 6.18 6.58 11.89
CA VAL A 63 7.60 6.97 11.83
C VAL A 63 8.00 7.22 10.39
N PHE A 64 8.43 8.47 10.12
CA PHE A 64 8.98 8.88 8.83
C PHE A 64 10.49 9.00 8.95
N PHE A 65 11.19 8.27 8.12
CA PHE A 65 12.64 8.27 8.06
C PHE A 65 13.15 9.39 7.14
N PRO A 66 14.46 9.68 7.15
CA PRO A 66 14.98 10.86 6.45
C PRO A 66 14.67 10.86 4.94
N TYR A 67 14.47 12.06 4.41
CA TYR A 67 14.26 12.34 2.99
C TYR A 67 12.96 11.80 2.41
N CYS A 68 11.96 11.47 3.23
CA CYS A 68 10.62 11.21 2.74
C CYS A 68 9.99 12.48 2.15
N SER A 69 9.27 12.33 1.03
CA SER A 69 8.45 13.38 0.42
C SER A 69 7.00 12.90 0.34
N VAL A 70 6.11 13.55 1.07
CA VAL A 70 4.72 13.10 1.26
C VAL A 70 3.74 14.21 0.93
N GLY A 71 2.73 13.89 0.12
CA GLY A 71 1.69 14.82 -0.28
C GLY A 71 2.08 15.79 -1.39
N ALA A 72 3.27 15.63 -1.99
CA ALA A 72 3.69 16.44 -3.13
C ALA A 72 2.76 16.29 -4.35
N ALA A 73 2.80 17.26 -5.24
CA ALA A 73 2.01 17.25 -6.48
C ALA A 73 2.26 15.98 -7.32
N PRO A 74 1.23 15.42 -7.97
CA PRO A 74 1.37 14.24 -8.83
C PRO A 74 2.34 14.47 -10.00
N GLN A 75 3.03 13.41 -10.39
CA GLN A 75 3.80 13.35 -11.63
C GLN A 75 2.88 12.97 -12.81
N ASP A 76 1.75 13.66 -12.94
CA ASP A 76 0.78 13.47 -14.01
C ASP A 76 0.67 14.77 -14.82
N LEU A 77 0.88 14.67 -16.15
CA LEU A 77 0.76 15.81 -17.07
C LEU A 77 -0.65 16.42 -17.13
N LYS A 78 -1.66 15.69 -16.65
CA LYS A 78 -3.06 16.17 -16.60
C LYS A 78 -3.34 16.98 -15.34
N TYR A 79 -2.52 16.85 -14.29
CA TYR A 79 -2.70 17.59 -13.04
C TYR A 79 -2.65 19.10 -13.29
N ARG A 80 -3.63 19.85 -12.76
CA ARG A 80 -3.79 21.29 -12.96
C ARG A 80 -3.71 22.10 -11.67
N GLY A 81 -3.30 21.46 -10.57
CA GLY A 81 -3.25 22.11 -9.26
C GLY A 81 -4.53 21.97 -8.46
N GLU A 82 -5.39 21.02 -8.81
CA GLU A 82 -6.59 20.68 -8.04
C GLU A 82 -6.24 20.34 -6.59
N ARG A 83 -7.12 20.72 -5.66
CA ARG A 83 -6.91 20.51 -4.23
C ARG A 83 -7.22 19.07 -3.82
N SER A 84 -6.45 18.14 -4.34
CA SER A 84 -6.47 16.73 -3.97
C SER A 84 -5.69 16.46 -2.68
N ALA A 85 -5.87 15.29 -2.08
CA ALA A 85 -5.38 14.99 -0.74
C ALA A 85 -4.54 13.71 -0.68
N THR A 86 -3.77 13.61 0.41
CA THR A 86 -3.15 12.36 0.86
C THR A 86 -3.64 12.05 2.28
N ARG A 87 -3.95 10.77 2.57
CA ARG A 87 -4.31 10.31 3.91
C ARG A 87 -3.44 9.13 4.31
N ILE A 88 -2.83 9.21 5.49
CA ILE A 88 -2.01 8.14 6.08
C ILE A 88 -2.62 7.77 7.42
N GLY A 89 -2.88 6.48 7.62
CA GLY A 89 -3.39 5.93 8.87
C GLY A 89 -2.36 5.94 9.99
N ASN A 90 -2.35 4.90 10.82
CA ASN A 90 -1.58 4.86 12.05
C ASN A 90 -0.46 3.80 12.00
N ARG A 91 0.57 3.95 12.85
CA ARG A 91 1.63 2.97 13.10
C ARG A 91 2.41 2.52 11.87
N ASN A 92 2.42 3.33 10.81
CA ASN A 92 3.18 3.04 9.61
C ASN A 92 4.67 3.37 9.80
N LYS A 93 5.53 2.60 9.15
CA LYS A 93 6.97 2.85 9.04
C LYS A 93 7.30 3.20 7.60
N ILE A 94 7.64 4.46 7.36
CA ILE A 94 7.91 5.02 6.04
C ILE A 94 9.40 5.35 5.99
N ARG A 95 10.15 4.47 5.31
CA ARG A 95 11.60 4.49 5.28
C ARG A 95 12.16 5.59 4.37
N GLU A 96 13.47 5.67 4.31
CA GLU A 96 14.23 6.73 3.66
C GLU A 96 13.88 6.86 2.18
N PHE A 97 13.79 8.09 1.70
CA PHE A 97 13.53 8.43 0.29
C PHE A 97 12.20 7.92 -0.27
N VAL A 98 11.25 7.54 0.57
CA VAL A 98 9.90 7.21 0.12
C VAL A 98 9.21 8.46 -0.41
N THR A 99 8.52 8.32 -1.54
CA THR A 99 7.69 9.38 -2.12
C THR A 99 6.23 8.93 -2.18
N ILE A 100 5.31 9.79 -1.71
CA ILE A 100 3.86 9.56 -1.74
C ILE A 100 3.22 10.82 -2.30
N HIS A 101 2.63 10.74 -3.48
CA HIS A 101 1.97 11.87 -4.14
C HIS A 101 0.48 11.92 -3.78
N ARG A 102 -0.10 13.13 -3.77
CA ARG A 102 -1.54 13.32 -3.57
C ARG A 102 -2.36 12.81 -4.77
N GLY A 103 -3.68 12.70 -4.62
CA GLY A 103 -4.58 12.25 -5.68
C GLY A 103 -4.72 13.25 -6.84
N THR A 104 -5.56 12.88 -7.81
CA THR A 104 -5.96 13.70 -8.96
C THR A 104 -7.47 13.73 -9.12
N GLU A 105 -8.01 14.68 -9.90
CA GLU A 105 -9.45 14.76 -10.20
C GLU A 105 -9.95 13.45 -10.85
N GLY A 106 -9.17 12.87 -11.76
CA GLY A 106 -9.51 11.63 -12.46
C GLY A 106 -9.49 10.37 -11.60
N GLY A 107 -8.94 10.43 -10.37
CA GLY A 107 -8.79 9.29 -9.47
C GLY A 107 -9.54 9.40 -8.15
N GLY A 108 -10.43 10.37 -8.00
CA GLY A 108 -11.21 10.55 -6.77
C GLY A 108 -10.54 11.45 -5.74
N MET A 109 -9.53 12.21 -6.11
CA MET A 109 -8.90 13.27 -5.31
C MET A 109 -8.12 12.78 -4.09
N LEU A 110 -7.80 11.48 -3.98
CA LEU A 110 -7.22 10.92 -2.76
C LEU A 110 -6.21 9.81 -3.04
N THR A 111 -5.01 9.95 -2.48
CA THR A 111 -4.09 8.83 -2.25
C THR A 111 -4.15 8.42 -0.78
N SER A 112 -4.27 7.13 -0.49
CA SER A 112 -4.43 6.66 0.89
C SER A 112 -3.55 5.48 1.27
N LEU A 113 -3.09 5.48 2.51
CA LEU A 113 -2.35 4.42 3.19
C LEU A 113 -3.08 4.10 4.50
N GLY A 114 -3.41 2.83 4.72
CA GLY A 114 -4.03 2.35 5.96
C GLY A 114 -3.05 2.29 7.14
N ASP A 115 -3.24 1.32 8.01
CA ASP A 115 -2.53 1.15 9.27
C ASP A 115 -1.42 0.07 9.20
N ASP A 116 -0.43 0.18 10.08
CA ASP A 116 0.61 -0.85 10.33
C ASP A 116 1.46 -1.24 9.10
N ASN A 117 1.57 -0.38 8.09
CA ASN A 117 2.31 -0.67 6.87
C ASN A 117 3.83 -0.42 7.04
N LEU A 118 4.62 -1.17 6.26
CA LEU A 118 6.04 -0.94 6.10
C LEU A 118 6.35 -0.58 4.63
N LEU A 119 6.72 0.65 4.38
CA LEU A 119 7.26 1.11 3.10
C LEU A 119 8.78 1.22 3.25
N MET A 120 9.53 0.30 2.62
CA MET A 120 10.99 0.32 2.69
C MET A 120 11.58 1.43 1.82
N ALA A 121 12.88 1.62 1.92
CA ALA A 121 13.55 2.73 1.26
C ALA A 121 13.32 2.77 -0.27
N TYR A 122 13.16 4.00 -0.78
CA TYR A 122 12.91 4.30 -2.19
C TYR A 122 11.57 3.81 -2.76
N VAL A 123 10.60 3.41 -1.94
CA VAL A 123 9.26 3.10 -2.41
C VAL A 123 8.61 4.35 -3.00
N HIS A 124 7.98 4.21 -4.17
CA HIS A 124 7.20 5.26 -4.79
C HIS A 124 5.72 4.89 -4.81
N VAL A 125 4.90 5.78 -4.26
CA VAL A 125 3.43 5.70 -4.28
C VAL A 125 2.91 6.87 -5.13
N ALA A 126 2.45 6.56 -6.34
CA ALA A 126 1.89 7.57 -7.24
C ALA A 126 0.50 8.05 -6.75
N HIS A 127 -0.08 8.98 -7.52
CA HIS A 127 -1.40 9.54 -7.27
C HIS A 127 -2.51 8.49 -7.29
N ASP A 128 -3.56 8.70 -6.49
CA ASP A 128 -4.77 7.87 -6.46
C ASP A 128 -4.50 6.37 -6.11
N VAL A 129 -3.35 6.09 -5.50
CA VAL A 129 -3.04 4.76 -4.98
C VAL A 129 -3.74 4.57 -3.64
N HIS A 130 -4.31 3.39 -3.43
CA HIS A 130 -4.93 2.99 -2.17
C HIS A 130 -4.22 1.76 -1.60
N ILE A 131 -3.61 1.90 -0.44
CA ILE A 131 -2.93 0.81 0.28
C ILE A 131 -3.72 0.49 1.55
N GLY A 132 -4.11 -0.77 1.72
CA GLY A 132 -4.81 -1.25 2.92
C GLY A 132 -3.90 -1.30 4.15
N ASP A 133 -4.18 -2.22 5.06
CA ASP A 133 -3.46 -2.37 6.32
C ASP A 133 -2.38 -3.44 6.23
N ARG A 134 -1.30 -3.27 7.03
CA ARG A 134 -0.25 -4.28 7.23
C ARG A 134 0.44 -4.75 5.95
N ALA A 135 0.43 -3.94 4.91
CA ALA A 135 1.18 -4.23 3.70
C ALA A 135 2.69 -3.99 3.91
N VAL A 136 3.50 -4.75 3.18
CA VAL A 136 4.96 -4.59 3.15
C VAL A 136 5.40 -4.36 1.72
N LEU A 137 5.91 -3.17 1.44
CA LEU A 137 6.48 -2.80 0.16
C LEU A 137 8.00 -2.74 0.33
N ALA A 138 8.72 -3.68 -0.29
CA ALA A 138 10.17 -3.76 -0.19
C ALA A 138 10.86 -2.65 -1.01
N ASN A 139 12.16 -2.51 -0.82
CA ASN A 139 12.97 -1.44 -1.39
C ASN A 139 12.69 -1.19 -2.88
N ALA A 140 12.56 0.06 -3.25
CA ALA A 140 12.36 0.51 -4.63
C ALA A 140 11.10 -0.08 -5.34
N THR A 141 10.11 -0.55 -4.58
CA THR A 141 8.79 -0.86 -5.15
C THR A 141 8.19 0.42 -5.73
N THR A 142 7.71 0.36 -6.96
CA THR A 142 7.12 1.51 -7.66
C THR A 142 5.66 1.21 -8.02
N LEU A 143 4.74 1.98 -7.46
CA LEU A 143 3.31 1.87 -7.76
C LEU A 143 2.93 2.98 -8.75
N GLY A 144 2.38 2.59 -9.90
CA GLY A 144 1.75 3.53 -10.83
C GLY A 144 0.43 4.09 -10.29
N GLY A 145 -0.10 5.14 -10.92
CA GLY A 145 -1.35 5.77 -10.48
C GLY A 145 -2.53 4.78 -10.42
N HIS A 146 -3.47 5.03 -9.50
CA HIS A 146 -4.70 4.25 -9.33
C HIS A 146 -4.49 2.77 -8.93
N VAL A 147 -3.31 2.39 -8.45
CA VAL A 147 -3.05 1.03 -7.96
C VAL A 147 -3.76 0.83 -6.62
N THR A 148 -4.33 -0.35 -6.42
CA THR A 148 -4.89 -0.77 -5.12
C THR A 148 -4.08 -1.92 -4.56
N ILE A 149 -3.66 -1.80 -3.30
CA ILE A 149 -2.94 -2.85 -2.56
C ILE A 149 -3.81 -3.29 -1.39
N GLY A 150 -4.19 -4.57 -1.39
CA GLY A 150 -4.96 -5.17 -0.31
C GLY A 150 -4.15 -5.39 0.96
N ASP A 151 -4.86 -5.62 2.07
CA ASP A 151 -4.26 -5.85 3.39
C ASP A 151 -3.27 -7.02 3.36
N TRP A 152 -2.18 -6.89 4.15
CA TRP A 152 -1.17 -7.94 4.30
C TRP A 152 -0.45 -8.33 3.00
N ALA A 153 -0.61 -7.58 1.92
CA ALA A 153 0.17 -7.83 0.71
C ALA A 153 1.65 -7.60 0.95
N VAL A 154 2.49 -8.42 0.33
CA VAL A 154 3.95 -8.28 0.39
C VAL A 154 4.48 -8.13 -1.02
N ILE A 155 5.11 -6.99 -1.32
CA ILE A 155 5.66 -6.70 -2.64
C ILE A 155 7.18 -6.70 -2.54
N GLY A 156 7.82 -7.59 -3.31
CA GLY A 156 9.27 -7.76 -3.34
C GLY A 156 10.00 -6.54 -3.92
N ALA A 157 11.28 -6.42 -3.58
CA ALA A 157 12.10 -5.28 -3.97
C ALA A 157 12.16 -5.07 -5.49
N SER A 158 12.27 -3.82 -5.90
CA SER A 158 12.38 -3.40 -7.32
C SER A 158 11.22 -3.88 -8.21
N THR A 159 10.06 -4.13 -7.62
CA THR A 159 8.84 -4.49 -8.34
C THR A 159 8.13 -3.23 -8.83
N GLY A 160 7.79 -3.20 -10.12
CA GLY A 160 6.93 -2.18 -10.71
C GLY A 160 5.50 -2.70 -10.86
N VAL A 161 4.52 -1.94 -10.38
CA VAL A 161 3.09 -2.23 -10.56
C VAL A 161 2.48 -1.19 -11.49
N HIS A 162 1.99 -1.64 -12.64
CA HIS A 162 1.39 -0.77 -13.65
C HIS A 162 0.13 -0.10 -13.13
N GLN A 163 -0.14 1.12 -13.60
CA GLN A 163 -1.33 1.87 -13.22
C GLN A 163 -2.63 1.07 -13.37
N PHE A 164 -3.59 1.30 -12.48
CA PHE A 164 -4.90 0.64 -12.39
C PHE A 164 -4.88 -0.85 -12.03
N CYS A 165 -3.72 -1.45 -11.77
CA CYS A 165 -3.66 -2.82 -11.28
C CYS A 165 -4.05 -2.91 -9.80
N ARG A 166 -4.63 -4.05 -9.43
CA ARG A 166 -4.97 -4.38 -8.05
C ARG A 166 -4.10 -5.54 -7.57
N VAL A 167 -3.61 -5.43 -6.36
CA VAL A 167 -2.93 -6.53 -5.66
C VAL A 167 -3.84 -6.99 -4.52
N GLY A 168 -4.32 -8.23 -4.60
CA GLY A 168 -5.24 -8.78 -3.62
C GLY A 168 -4.59 -8.95 -2.23
N ARG A 169 -5.42 -8.96 -1.19
CA ARG A 169 -4.95 -9.14 0.19
C ARG A 169 -4.16 -10.43 0.36
N HIS A 170 -3.19 -10.45 1.27
CA HIS A 170 -2.29 -11.59 1.53
C HIS A 170 -1.49 -12.11 0.32
N ALA A 171 -1.52 -11.43 -0.82
CA ALA A 171 -0.65 -11.80 -1.93
C ALA A 171 0.81 -11.53 -1.59
N ILE A 172 1.70 -12.35 -2.16
CA ILE A 172 3.13 -12.07 -2.16
C ILE A 172 3.64 -12.00 -3.60
N ILE A 173 4.42 -10.97 -3.90
CA ILE A 173 5.04 -10.75 -5.20
C ILE A 173 6.55 -10.84 -5.02
N GLY A 174 7.21 -11.67 -5.80
CA GLY A 174 8.67 -11.78 -5.80
C GLY A 174 9.34 -10.50 -6.29
N GLY A 175 10.56 -10.25 -5.83
CA GLY A 175 11.33 -9.07 -6.26
C GLY A 175 11.60 -9.04 -7.78
N TYR A 176 11.89 -7.83 -8.29
CA TYR A 176 12.15 -7.57 -9.72
C TYR A 176 11.01 -7.96 -10.66
N SER A 177 9.77 -7.92 -10.13
CA SER A 177 8.58 -8.25 -10.91
C SER A 177 8.03 -7.04 -11.65
N VAL A 178 7.53 -7.26 -12.87
CA VAL A 178 6.76 -6.28 -13.63
C VAL A 178 5.31 -6.74 -13.66
N ILE A 179 4.46 -6.04 -12.92
CA ILE A 179 3.04 -6.39 -12.75
C ILE A 179 2.21 -5.50 -13.68
N THR A 180 1.62 -6.09 -14.70
CA THR A 180 0.80 -5.40 -15.70
C THR A 180 -0.68 -5.76 -15.65
N ARG A 181 -1.07 -6.68 -14.76
CA ARG A 181 -2.44 -7.16 -14.51
C ARG A 181 -2.67 -7.35 -13.02
N ASP A 182 -3.93 -7.54 -12.64
CA ASP A 182 -4.30 -7.79 -11.26
C ASP A 182 -3.61 -9.05 -10.71
N VAL A 183 -3.17 -8.96 -9.46
CA VAL A 183 -2.58 -10.06 -8.69
C VAL A 183 -3.64 -10.61 -7.74
N LEU A 184 -3.91 -11.90 -7.86
CA LEU A 184 -4.95 -12.56 -7.08
C LEU A 184 -4.67 -12.49 -5.58
N PRO A 185 -5.68 -12.32 -4.73
CA PRO A 185 -5.50 -12.44 -3.29
C PRO A 185 -4.96 -13.84 -2.94
N PHE A 186 -4.19 -13.89 -1.83
CA PHE A 186 -3.57 -15.10 -1.28
C PHE A 186 -2.53 -15.78 -2.20
N SER A 187 -2.21 -15.17 -3.35
CA SER A 187 -1.29 -15.78 -4.32
C SER A 187 0.17 -15.61 -3.93
N ASN A 188 0.99 -16.53 -4.42
CA ASN A 188 2.42 -16.35 -4.55
C ASN A 188 2.73 -16.11 -6.04
N THR A 189 3.08 -14.87 -6.38
CA THR A 189 3.32 -14.42 -7.74
C THR A 189 4.80 -14.08 -7.90
N VAL A 190 5.46 -14.70 -8.85
CA VAL A 190 6.84 -14.39 -9.20
C VAL A 190 6.95 -14.21 -10.71
N THR A 191 7.95 -13.48 -11.16
CA THR A 191 8.22 -13.33 -12.58
C THR A 191 9.61 -13.83 -12.91
N ASP A 192 9.73 -14.48 -14.06
CA ASP A 192 11.00 -14.78 -14.71
C ASP A 192 11.21 -13.78 -15.87
N ARG A 193 10.30 -13.68 -16.80
CA ARG A 193 10.15 -12.59 -17.78
C ARG A 193 8.71 -12.07 -17.85
N GLU A 194 7.77 -12.96 -17.56
CA GLU A 194 6.36 -12.65 -17.38
C GLU A 194 5.94 -13.08 -15.98
N ALA A 195 5.13 -12.27 -15.31
CA ALA A 195 4.61 -12.62 -14.01
C ALA A 195 3.72 -13.88 -14.11
N LYS A 196 3.93 -14.85 -13.24
CA LYS A 196 3.15 -16.09 -13.16
C LYS A 196 2.78 -16.39 -11.72
N VAL A 197 1.59 -16.95 -11.53
CA VAL A 197 1.17 -17.46 -10.23
C VAL A 197 1.68 -18.88 -10.06
N PHE A 198 2.44 -19.14 -8.98
CA PHE A 198 2.91 -20.47 -8.61
C PHE A 198 1.92 -21.23 -7.74
N GLY A 199 1.07 -20.53 -7.01
CA GLY A 199 0.07 -21.05 -6.10
C GLY A 199 -0.28 -20.07 -5.00
N GLU A 200 -0.91 -20.57 -3.95
CA GLU A 200 -1.24 -19.81 -2.76
C GLU A 200 0.01 -19.42 -1.95
N ASN A 201 -0.10 -18.37 -1.14
CA ASN A 201 0.96 -17.94 -0.23
C ASN A 201 0.93 -18.73 1.09
N ALA A 202 1.09 -20.06 1.03
CA ALA A 202 0.91 -20.95 2.18
C ALA A 202 1.74 -20.54 3.41
N THR A 203 3.00 -20.14 3.21
CA THR A 203 3.87 -19.71 4.33
C THR A 203 3.36 -18.43 4.99
N GLY A 204 2.93 -17.46 4.20
CA GLY A 204 2.39 -16.20 4.71
C GLY A 204 1.07 -16.40 5.46
N LEU A 205 0.20 -17.25 4.94
CA LEU A 205 -1.08 -17.58 5.56
C LEU A 205 -0.90 -18.29 6.90
N LYS A 206 0.00 -19.31 6.97
CA LYS A 206 0.34 -19.99 8.24
C LYS A 206 0.86 -19.04 9.31
N ARG A 207 1.72 -18.08 8.93
CA ARG A 207 2.25 -17.08 9.89
C ARG A 207 1.18 -16.09 10.40
N ARG A 208 0.02 -16.06 9.78
CA ARG A 208 -1.11 -15.19 10.13
C ARG A 208 -2.29 -15.98 10.67
N ASP A 209 -2.03 -17.19 11.15
CA ASP A 209 -2.99 -18.06 11.84
C ASP A 209 -4.23 -18.42 11.01
N PHE A 210 -4.09 -18.46 9.68
CA PHE A 210 -5.12 -19.07 8.83
C PHE A 210 -5.20 -20.56 9.13
N SER A 211 -6.42 -21.10 9.17
CA SER A 211 -6.62 -22.52 9.44
C SER A 211 -6.01 -23.39 8.33
N ALA A 212 -5.63 -24.61 8.67
CA ALA A 212 -5.11 -25.56 7.71
C ALA A 212 -6.14 -25.87 6.63
N GLU A 213 -7.42 -25.92 6.99
CA GLU A 213 -8.55 -26.15 6.08
C GLU A 213 -8.68 -25.02 5.06
N SER A 214 -8.59 -23.75 5.48
CA SER A 214 -8.61 -22.59 4.58
C SER A 214 -7.45 -22.63 3.60
N ILE A 215 -6.25 -22.96 4.07
CA ILE A 215 -5.06 -23.06 3.21
C ILE A 215 -5.20 -24.18 2.19
N ASP A 216 -5.73 -25.36 2.59
CA ASP A 216 -5.96 -26.48 1.68
C ASP A 216 -7.03 -26.16 0.64
N SER A 217 -8.10 -25.46 1.03
CA SER A 217 -9.14 -24.99 0.12
C SER A 217 -8.57 -24.06 -0.95
N LEU A 218 -7.73 -23.10 -0.55
CA LEU A 218 -7.02 -22.21 -1.47
C LEU A 218 -6.05 -22.99 -2.37
N HIS A 219 -5.29 -23.95 -1.80
CA HIS A 219 -4.38 -24.80 -2.59
C HIS A 219 -5.13 -25.48 -3.75
N LYS A 220 -6.28 -26.09 -3.46
CA LYS A 220 -7.10 -26.74 -4.46
C LYS A 220 -7.64 -25.76 -5.50
N ALA A 221 -8.11 -24.58 -5.05
CA ALA A 221 -8.59 -23.53 -5.95
C ALA A 221 -7.50 -23.03 -6.90
N PHE A 222 -6.32 -22.69 -6.38
CA PHE A 222 -5.18 -22.26 -7.21
C PHE A 222 -4.72 -23.34 -8.19
N ARG A 223 -4.70 -24.61 -7.80
CA ARG A 223 -4.36 -25.72 -8.69
C ARG A 223 -5.32 -25.82 -9.87
N LEU A 224 -6.62 -25.68 -9.63
CA LEU A 224 -7.63 -25.69 -10.70
C LEU A 224 -7.52 -24.48 -11.62
N LEU A 225 -7.19 -23.31 -11.04
CA LEU A 225 -7.07 -22.06 -11.78
C LEU A 225 -5.83 -22.03 -12.69
N THR A 226 -4.69 -22.58 -12.24
CA THR A 226 -3.38 -22.40 -12.91
C THR A 226 -2.91 -23.61 -13.69
N ARG A 227 -3.26 -24.83 -13.29
CA ARG A 227 -2.71 -26.07 -13.86
C ARG A 227 -3.73 -26.91 -14.65
N GLY A 228 -4.98 -26.53 -14.66
CA GLY A 228 -6.06 -27.33 -15.24
C GLY A 228 -6.23 -27.23 -16.76
N GLY A 229 -5.47 -26.39 -17.46
CA GLY A 229 -5.66 -26.12 -18.89
C GLY A 229 -7.02 -25.49 -19.22
N LEU A 230 -7.74 -25.01 -18.21
CA LEU A 230 -9.08 -24.48 -18.29
C LEU A 230 -9.08 -22.99 -18.61
N ASN A 231 -10.09 -22.50 -19.30
CA ASN A 231 -10.37 -21.08 -19.34
C ASN A 231 -10.87 -20.60 -17.95
N THR A 232 -10.94 -19.27 -17.75
CA THR A 232 -11.28 -18.70 -16.44
C THR A 232 -12.66 -19.14 -15.95
N THR A 233 -13.68 -19.12 -16.83
CA THR A 233 -15.05 -19.50 -16.49
C THR A 233 -15.13 -20.97 -16.04
N GLN A 234 -14.55 -21.86 -16.82
CA GLN A 234 -14.49 -23.29 -16.50
C GLN A 234 -13.71 -23.55 -15.18
N ALA A 235 -12.62 -22.84 -14.96
CA ALA A 235 -11.87 -22.97 -13.71
C ALA A 235 -12.71 -22.53 -12.51
N MET A 236 -13.43 -21.42 -12.61
CA MET A 236 -14.31 -20.94 -11.53
C MET A 236 -15.45 -21.91 -11.23
N GLU A 237 -16.11 -22.46 -12.26
CA GLU A 237 -17.15 -23.48 -12.11
C GLU A 237 -16.62 -24.71 -11.37
N ARG A 238 -15.42 -25.17 -11.74
CA ARG A 238 -14.79 -26.31 -11.06
C ARG A 238 -14.34 -25.98 -9.64
N ILE A 239 -13.88 -24.77 -9.37
CA ILE A 239 -13.54 -24.34 -8.00
C ILE A 239 -14.79 -24.39 -7.12
N ILE A 240 -15.91 -23.85 -7.60
CA ILE A 240 -17.19 -23.88 -6.87
C ILE A 240 -17.66 -25.33 -6.60
N ALA A 241 -17.45 -26.24 -7.56
CA ALA A 241 -17.90 -27.62 -7.44
C ALA A 241 -16.96 -28.51 -6.60
N GLU A 242 -15.65 -28.24 -6.59
CA GLU A 242 -14.65 -29.19 -6.09
C GLU A 242 -13.82 -28.68 -4.91
N ALA A 243 -13.62 -27.37 -4.75
CA ALA A 243 -12.88 -26.85 -3.62
C ALA A 243 -13.76 -26.84 -2.36
N PRO A 244 -13.20 -27.19 -1.18
CA PRO A 244 -13.94 -27.04 0.06
C PRO A 244 -14.37 -25.60 0.26
N PRO A 245 -15.62 -25.34 0.70
CA PRO A 245 -16.09 -23.97 0.93
C PRO A 245 -15.22 -23.26 1.99
N SER A 246 -14.79 -22.06 1.68
CA SER A 246 -14.14 -21.18 2.64
C SER A 246 -14.36 -19.73 2.23
N ARG A 247 -14.33 -18.83 3.22
CA ARG A 247 -14.43 -17.38 2.98
C ARG A 247 -13.35 -16.89 1.99
N GLU A 248 -12.17 -17.47 2.07
CA GLU A 248 -11.02 -17.09 1.24
C GLU A 248 -11.21 -17.52 -0.22
N VAL A 249 -11.82 -18.68 -0.46
CA VAL A 249 -12.18 -19.12 -1.81
C VAL A 249 -13.28 -18.24 -2.40
N ASP A 250 -14.29 -17.86 -1.61
CA ASP A 250 -15.33 -16.95 -2.06
C ASP A 250 -14.75 -15.58 -2.44
N GLU A 251 -13.83 -15.05 -1.61
CA GLU A 251 -13.12 -13.80 -1.90
C GLU A 251 -12.26 -13.90 -3.16
N LEU A 252 -11.57 -15.02 -3.37
CA LEU A 252 -10.81 -15.27 -4.60
C LEU A 252 -11.71 -15.23 -5.82
N LEU A 253 -12.86 -15.90 -5.78
CA LEU A 253 -13.83 -15.95 -6.88
C LEU A 253 -14.42 -14.56 -7.16
N ASP A 254 -14.77 -13.81 -6.13
CA ASP A 254 -15.28 -12.44 -6.29
C ASP A 254 -14.23 -11.48 -6.86
N PHE A 255 -12.98 -11.63 -6.45
CA PHE A 255 -11.87 -10.87 -7.03
C PHE A 255 -11.72 -11.14 -8.53
N ILE A 256 -11.81 -12.41 -8.95
CA ILE A 256 -11.74 -12.81 -10.35
C ILE A 256 -12.92 -12.21 -11.14
N ARG A 257 -14.15 -12.29 -10.62
CA ARG A 257 -15.36 -11.78 -11.29
C ARG A 257 -15.32 -10.26 -11.51
N THR A 258 -14.74 -9.53 -10.54
CA THR A 258 -14.69 -8.06 -10.56
C THR A 258 -13.43 -7.49 -11.21
N SER A 259 -12.53 -8.35 -11.73
CA SER A 259 -11.29 -7.91 -12.36
C SER A 259 -11.54 -7.33 -13.75
N GLU A 260 -11.39 -6.01 -13.89
CA GLU A 260 -11.56 -5.31 -15.17
C GLU A 260 -10.36 -5.46 -16.12
N ARG A 261 -9.14 -5.60 -15.57
CA ARG A 261 -7.89 -5.73 -16.34
C ARG A 261 -7.46 -7.19 -16.57
N GLY A 262 -8.19 -8.13 -16.06
CA GLY A 262 -7.75 -9.51 -15.97
C GLY A 262 -6.70 -9.70 -14.87
N PHE A 263 -6.35 -10.95 -14.60
CA PHE A 263 -5.40 -11.32 -13.54
C PHE A 263 -4.30 -12.22 -14.09
N ILE A 264 -3.20 -12.32 -13.35
CA ILE A 264 -2.04 -13.16 -13.66
C ILE A 264 -2.39 -14.62 -13.31
N LYS A 265 -2.09 -15.54 -14.21
CA LYS A 265 -2.20 -16.99 -14.01
C LYS A 265 -0.85 -17.65 -13.90
#